data_a2ad79aafd43141dbcc8485e71d36bed
#
_entry.id   a2ad79aafd43141dbcc8485e71d36bed
#
_cell.length_a   1.000
_cell.length_b   1.000
_cell.length_c   1.000
_cell.angle_alpha   90.00
_cell.angle_beta   90.00
_cell.angle_gamma   90.00
#
_symmetry.space_group_name_H-M   'P 1'
#
loop_
_entity.id
_entity.type
_entity.pdbx_description
1 polymer ?
#
loop_
_entity_poly.entity_id
_entity_poly.type
_entity_poly.pdbx_seq_one_letter_code
_entity_poly.pdbx_strand_id
1 'polypeptide(L)'
;MERRAAAGGELRARGPHVPRAFRDADGRGFDPADGRRARRVAVRAMTAAAPSLSDLVIERVGFGLFVLDRSMTVLMWNRFMQDHSGIPAADVIGRNLFDCFPDLPHAWLSRKLESVFQLGSFAFSSWEQRPYLFRFEHDRPITGGVDYMQQDCTFMPLTRGRDVEAVCVTISDVTHVSVMQREREEAVAKLREHANRDGLTGIANRRFFEARLGDEFARWQRYGGDLSVLLFDLDHFKTINDRFGHAAGDAVLRETARRVASIVRGQDTFGRFGGEEFALLLPCTNLDEAMRVADKVRDAIGSLPVDAEGVSVPVTASVGGACAKAGALTCDVLVNEADAALYRAKRLGRDRSVAYA
;
A
#
# COMPACT_ATOMS: atom_id res chain seq x y z
N MET A 1 39.36 39.36 -10.70
CA MET A 1 40.31 38.25 -11.01
C MET A 1 39.58 37.00 -10.59
N GLU A 2 39.21 36.25 -11.38
CA GLU A 2 39.27 35.37 -12.54
C GLU A 2 38.16 34.34 -12.40
N ARG A 3 37.23 34.39 -13.34
CA ARG A 3 37.10 33.49 -14.49
C ARG A 3 36.85 32.03 -14.14
N ARG A 4 35.69 31.54 -14.50
CA ARG A 4 35.21 30.68 -15.64
C ARG A 4 34.90 29.27 -15.17
N ALA A 5 34.00 28.51 -15.73
CA ALA A 5 33.55 28.41 -17.11
C ALA A 5 32.18 27.70 -17.15
N ALA A 6 31.39 28.06 -18.13
CA ALA A 6 30.21 27.36 -18.57
C ALA A 6 30.60 26.03 -19.25
N ALA A 7 29.83 24.98 -19.06
CA ALA A 7 29.76 23.85 -19.96
C ALA A 7 28.32 23.62 -20.35
N GLY A 8 27.97 24.08 -21.56
CA GLY A 8 26.74 23.74 -22.25
C GLY A 8 26.79 22.27 -22.65
N GLY A 9 25.89 21.47 -22.12
CA GLY A 9 25.59 20.13 -22.60
C GLY A 9 24.40 20.19 -23.52
N GLU A 10 24.62 20.03 -24.81
CA GLU A 10 23.59 19.85 -25.82
C GLU A 10 22.68 18.68 -25.47
N LEU A 11 21.42 18.97 -25.20
CA LEU A 11 20.32 17.99 -25.16
C LEU A 11 20.10 17.50 -26.60
N ARG A 12 20.79 16.42 -26.98
CA ARG A 12 20.42 15.64 -28.17
C ARG A 12 19.06 15.03 -27.90
N ALA A 13 18.06 15.49 -28.59
CA ALA A 13 16.75 14.86 -28.73
C ALA A 13 16.96 13.41 -29.20
N ARG A 14 16.69 12.44 -28.36
CA ARG A 14 16.56 11.05 -28.76
C ARG A 14 15.24 10.93 -29.53
N GLY A 15 15.33 10.67 -30.82
CA GLY A 15 14.19 10.33 -31.65
C GLY A 15 13.48 9.07 -31.13
N PRO A 16 12.21 8.85 -31.51
CA PRO A 16 11.42 7.72 -31.03
C PRO A 16 12.13 6.40 -31.37
N HIS A 17 12.22 5.56 -30.36
CA HIS A 17 12.78 4.20 -30.48
C HIS A 17 11.81 3.35 -31.30
N VAL A 18 12.09 3.21 -32.58
CA VAL A 18 11.39 2.27 -33.49
C VAL A 18 11.83 0.86 -33.10
N PRO A 19 10.93 -0.04 -32.67
CA PRO A 19 11.28 -1.44 -32.48
C PRO A 19 11.77 -2.05 -33.76
N ARG A 20 12.90 -2.77 -33.74
CA ARG A 20 13.50 -3.46 -34.87
C ARG A 20 12.49 -4.36 -35.57
N ALA A 21 12.42 -4.20 -36.88
CA ALA A 21 11.57 -4.93 -37.78
C ALA A 21 11.50 -6.44 -37.52
N PHE A 22 10.29 -6.97 -37.63
CA PHE A 22 9.95 -8.37 -37.71
C PHE A 22 10.78 -9.09 -38.82
N ARG A 23 11.64 -9.99 -38.38
CA ARG A 23 12.15 -11.07 -39.21
C ARG A 23 11.76 -12.37 -38.50
N ASP A 24 11.08 -13.25 -39.24
CA ASP A 24 10.84 -14.61 -38.78
C ASP A 24 12.16 -15.37 -38.66
N ALA A 25 12.15 -16.43 -37.84
CA ALA A 25 13.33 -17.23 -37.55
C ALA A 25 13.92 -17.96 -38.78
N ASP A 26 13.24 -17.97 -39.95
CA ASP A 26 13.61 -18.72 -41.12
C ASP A 26 14.02 -17.87 -42.35
N GLY A 27 14.04 -16.54 -42.21
CA GLY A 27 14.58 -15.65 -43.28
C GLY A 27 13.81 -15.66 -44.60
N ARG A 28 12.58 -16.16 -44.65
CA ARG A 28 11.78 -16.20 -45.87
C ARG A 28 10.97 -14.93 -46.02
N GLY A 29 11.12 -14.27 -47.13
CA GLY A 29 10.38 -13.08 -47.51
C GLY A 29 8.89 -13.39 -47.67
N PHE A 30 8.06 -12.53 -47.06
CA PHE A 30 6.61 -12.55 -47.16
C PHE A 30 6.14 -12.51 -48.60
N ASP A 31 5.33 -13.49 -49.03
CA ASP A 31 4.69 -13.49 -50.35
C ASP A 31 3.55 -12.45 -50.40
N PRO A 32 3.66 -11.42 -51.25
CA PRO A 32 2.68 -10.34 -51.33
C PRO A 32 1.32 -10.76 -51.90
N ALA A 33 1.16 -12.01 -52.36
CA ALA A 33 -0.05 -12.43 -53.09
C ALA A 33 -1.20 -12.80 -52.15
N ASP A 34 -0.92 -13.37 -50.96
CA ASP A 34 -1.95 -13.80 -50.01
C ASP A 34 -2.54 -12.62 -49.20
N GLY A 35 -1.72 -11.62 -48.90
CA GLY A 35 -2.15 -10.38 -48.29
C GLY A 35 -3.04 -9.48 -49.16
N ARG A 36 -3.00 -9.66 -50.49
CA ARG A 36 -3.78 -8.84 -51.42
C ARG A 36 -5.26 -9.25 -51.53
N ARG A 37 -5.61 -10.48 -51.21
CA ARG A 37 -7.02 -10.93 -51.22
C ARG A 37 -7.77 -10.44 -49.98
N ALA A 38 -7.17 -10.52 -48.81
CA ALA A 38 -7.73 -9.95 -47.57
C ALA A 38 -7.80 -8.41 -47.63
N ARG A 39 -6.78 -7.76 -48.19
CA ARG A 39 -6.78 -6.30 -48.45
C ARG A 39 -7.90 -5.86 -49.40
N ARG A 40 -8.28 -6.66 -50.42
CA ARG A 40 -9.33 -6.31 -51.37
C ARG A 40 -10.74 -6.36 -50.78
N VAL A 41 -10.98 -7.16 -49.76
CA VAL A 41 -12.30 -7.22 -49.08
C VAL A 41 -12.44 -6.09 -48.06
N ALA A 42 -11.42 -5.80 -47.29
CA ALA A 42 -11.44 -4.72 -46.30
C ALA A 42 -11.36 -3.30 -46.92
N VAL A 43 -10.51 -3.14 -47.94
CA VAL A 43 -10.32 -1.84 -48.63
C VAL A 43 -11.51 -1.51 -49.54
N ARG A 44 -12.29 -2.50 -49.99
CA ARG A 44 -13.47 -2.26 -50.84
C ARG A 44 -14.68 -1.71 -50.05
N ALA A 45 -14.65 -1.77 -48.75
CA ALA A 45 -15.68 -1.18 -47.89
C ALA A 45 -15.38 0.28 -47.44
N MET A 46 -14.17 0.77 -47.69
CA MET A 46 -13.75 2.11 -47.25
C MET A 46 -13.42 3.10 -48.37
N THR A 47 -13.79 2.81 -49.65
CA THR A 47 -13.60 3.79 -50.73
C THR A 47 -14.87 4.57 -51.01
N ALA A 48 -14.83 5.87 -50.66
CA ALA A 48 -15.59 6.97 -51.24
C ALA A 48 -16.89 7.45 -50.56
N ALA A 49 -17.10 7.22 -49.26
CA ALA A 49 -18.02 8.08 -48.51
C ALA A 49 -17.21 8.91 -47.48
N ALA A 50 -17.54 10.17 -47.31
CA ALA A 50 -16.98 10.99 -46.22
C ALA A 50 -17.24 10.23 -44.91
N PRO A 51 -16.27 10.21 -43.93
CA PRO A 51 -16.44 9.51 -42.67
C PRO A 51 -17.72 9.97 -42.00
N SER A 52 -18.52 9.00 -41.53
CA SER A 52 -19.74 9.32 -40.80
C SER A 52 -19.41 10.06 -39.50
N LEU A 53 -20.39 10.75 -38.94
CA LEU A 53 -20.19 11.41 -37.62
C LEU A 53 -19.77 10.37 -36.57
N SER A 54 -20.30 9.16 -36.63
CA SER A 54 -19.93 8.05 -35.74
C SER A 54 -18.46 7.67 -35.88
N ASP A 55 -17.94 7.59 -37.10
CA ASP A 55 -16.53 7.27 -37.33
C ASP A 55 -15.62 8.37 -36.76
N LEU A 56 -16.01 9.64 -36.99
CA LEU A 56 -15.25 10.77 -36.43
C LEU A 56 -15.27 10.79 -34.90
N VAL A 57 -16.38 10.42 -34.25
CA VAL A 57 -16.46 10.33 -32.80
C VAL A 57 -15.54 9.21 -32.30
N ILE A 58 -15.63 8.01 -32.87
CA ILE A 58 -14.81 6.85 -32.48
C ILE A 58 -13.29 7.15 -32.64
N GLU A 59 -12.92 7.84 -33.71
CA GLU A 59 -11.53 8.23 -33.94
C GLU A 59 -11.03 9.34 -32.99
N ARG A 60 -11.91 10.13 -32.41
CA ARG A 60 -11.54 11.31 -31.60
C ARG A 60 -11.78 11.14 -30.09
N VAL A 61 -12.36 10.02 -29.65
CA VAL A 61 -12.55 9.76 -28.21
C VAL A 61 -11.20 9.64 -27.49
N GLY A 62 -11.12 10.19 -26.30
CA GLY A 62 -9.91 10.19 -25.47
C GLY A 62 -9.64 8.88 -24.72
N PHE A 63 -10.08 7.76 -25.25
CA PHE A 63 -9.82 6.42 -24.69
C PHE A 63 -9.58 5.42 -25.81
N GLY A 64 -8.87 4.34 -25.50
CA GLY A 64 -8.62 3.25 -26.45
C GLY A 64 -9.89 2.49 -26.75
N LEU A 65 -10.14 2.23 -28.04
CA LEU A 65 -11.25 1.42 -28.50
C LEU A 65 -10.79 0.48 -29.59
N PHE A 66 -11.04 -0.80 -29.41
CA PHE A 66 -10.85 -1.81 -30.44
C PHE A 66 -11.93 -2.88 -30.39
N VAL A 67 -12.18 -3.54 -31.49
CA VAL A 67 -13.21 -4.56 -31.62
C VAL A 67 -12.58 -5.85 -32.10
N LEU A 68 -12.96 -6.97 -31.50
CA LEU A 68 -12.48 -8.32 -31.82
C LEU A 68 -13.65 -9.22 -32.21
N ASP A 69 -13.42 -10.07 -33.22
CA ASP A 69 -14.29 -11.22 -33.47
C ASP A 69 -13.94 -12.42 -32.57
N ARG A 70 -14.67 -13.54 -32.74
CA ARG A 70 -14.41 -14.78 -31.96
C ARG A 70 -13.04 -15.41 -32.22
N SER A 71 -12.42 -15.12 -33.36
CA SER A 71 -11.10 -15.59 -33.74
C SER A 71 -9.98 -14.69 -33.20
N MET A 72 -10.31 -13.67 -32.39
CA MET A 72 -9.41 -12.63 -31.92
C MET A 72 -8.85 -11.76 -33.05
N THR A 73 -9.57 -11.70 -34.19
CA THR A 73 -9.23 -10.83 -35.31
C THR A 73 -9.68 -9.41 -35.00
N VAL A 74 -8.81 -8.44 -35.18
CA VAL A 74 -9.12 -7.03 -34.96
C VAL A 74 -10.00 -6.49 -36.09
N LEU A 75 -11.20 -6.05 -35.75
CA LEU A 75 -12.16 -5.45 -36.67
C LEU A 75 -12.13 -3.93 -36.68
N MET A 76 -11.71 -3.32 -35.56
CA MET A 76 -11.62 -1.88 -35.38
C MET A 76 -10.46 -1.55 -34.44
N TRP A 77 -9.80 -0.39 -34.71
CA TRP A 77 -8.66 0.08 -33.96
C TRP A 77 -8.62 1.61 -34.07
N ASN A 78 -9.04 2.34 -33.02
CA ASN A 78 -9.20 3.79 -33.10
C ASN A 78 -7.88 4.55 -32.96
N ARG A 79 -7.95 5.85 -33.12
CA ARG A 79 -6.79 6.73 -33.10
C ARG A 79 -5.98 6.65 -31.79
N PHE A 80 -6.66 6.60 -30.65
CA PHE A 80 -5.99 6.42 -29.36
C PHE A 80 -5.09 5.18 -29.35
N MET A 81 -5.63 4.05 -29.80
CA MET A 81 -4.87 2.81 -29.87
C MET A 81 -3.66 2.91 -30.82
N GLN A 82 -3.81 3.62 -31.95
CA GLN A 82 -2.70 3.84 -32.89
C GLN A 82 -1.59 4.68 -32.24
N ASP A 83 -1.97 5.80 -31.61
CA ASP A 83 -1.02 6.75 -31.07
C ASP A 83 -0.22 6.14 -29.89
N HIS A 84 -0.87 5.34 -29.01
CA HIS A 84 -0.22 4.73 -27.84
C HIS A 84 0.49 3.40 -28.13
N SER A 85 0.04 2.64 -29.13
CA SER A 85 0.73 1.41 -29.52
C SER A 85 1.87 1.64 -30.52
N GLY A 86 1.85 2.79 -31.20
CA GLY A 86 2.74 3.07 -32.32
C GLY A 86 2.44 2.27 -33.59
N ILE A 87 1.33 1.51 -33.63
CA ILE A 87 0.96 0.64 -34.77
C ILE A 87 -0.29 1.22 -35.46
N PRO A 88 -0.21 1.58 -36.75
CA PRO A 88 -1.35 2.07 -37.52
C PRO A 88 -2.48 1.04 -37.61
N ALA A 89 -3.73 1.51 -37.65
CA ALA A 89 -4.91 0.65 -37.83
C ALA A 89 -4.83 -0.27 -39.04
N ALA A 90 -4.25 0.22 -40.14
CA ALA A 90 -4.08 -0.54 -41.36
C ALA A 90 -3.21 -1.80 -41.21
N ASP A 91 -2.32 -1.80 -40.22
CA ASP A 91 -1.39 -2.91 -39.96
C ASP A 91 -1.91 -3.90 -38.91
N VAL A 92 -3.03 -3.55 -38.22
CA VAL A 92 -3.65 -4.37 -37.15
C VAL A 92 -4.99 -4.95 -37.61
N ILE A 93 -5.81 -4.16 -38.31
CA ILE A 93 -7.16 -4.59 -38.73
C ILE A 93 -7.06 -5.79 -39.68
N GLY A 94 -7.88 -6.82 -39.43
CA GLY A 94 -7.90 -8.08 -40.15
C GLY A 94 -6.82 -9.08 -39.71
N ARG A 95 -6.03 -8.77 -38.69
CA ARG A 95 -5.04 -9.69 -38.12
C ARG A 95 -5.45 -10.14 -36.72
N ASN A 96 -4.89 -11.26 -36.27
CA ASN A 96 -5.07 -11.72 -34.93
C ASN A 96 -4.36 -10.78 -33.95
N LEU A 97 -5.04 -10.40 -32.87
CA LEU A 97 -4.52 -9.47 -31.87
C LEU A 97 -3.21 -9.97 -31.24
N PHE A 98 -3.13 -11.26 -30.95
CA PHE A 98 -1.95 -11.84 -30.29
C PHE A 98 -0.73 -11.94 -31.21
N ASP A 99 -0.95 -12.02 -32.54
CA ASP A 99 0.15 -11.95 -33.49
C ASP A 99 0.72 -10.52 -33.60
N CYS A 100 -0.13 -9.52 -33.39
CA CYS A 100 0.30 -8.12 -33.38
C CYS A 100 0.94 -7.72 -32.04
N PHE A 101 0.48 -8.31 -30.94
CA PHE A 101 0.91 -7.99 -29.58
C PHE A 101 1.20 -9.28 -28.76
N PRO A 102 2.34 -9.92 -28.99
CA PRO A 102 2.69 -11.18 -28.31
C PRO A 102 2.87 -11.05 -26.79
N ASP A 103 3.14 -9.84 -26.29
CA ASP A 103 3.30 -9.55 -24.87
C ASP A 103 1.98 -9.48 -24.09
N LEU A 104 0.83 -9.54 -24.75
CA LEU A 104 -0.46 -9.56 -24.10
C LEU A 104 -0.64 -10.83 -23.24
N PRO A 105 -1.37 -10.74 -22.13
CA PRO A 105 -1.63 -11.88 -21.26
C PRO A 105 -2.63 -12.87 -21.92
N HIS A 106 -2.17 -13.64 -22.86
CA HIS A 106 -2.94 -14.48 -23.78
C HIS A 106 -4.03 -15.31 -23.06
N ALA A 107 -3.62 -16.15 -22.10
CA ALA A 107 -4.54 -17.06 -21.40
C ALA A 107 -5.61 -16.31 -20.58
N TRP A 108 -5.26 -15.15 -20.03
CA TRP A 108 -6.19 -14.34 -19.25
C TRP A 108 -7.19 -13.61 -20.17
N LEU A 109 -6.68 -12.96 -21.23
CA LEU A 109 -7.51 -12.18 -22.14
C LEU A 109 -8.48 -13.08 -22.92
N SER A 110 -8.01 -14.23 -23.40
CA SER A 110 -8.85 -15.22 -24.11
C SER A 110 -9.99 -15.70 -23.21
N ARG A 111 -9.72 -16.07 -21.97
CA ARG A 111 -10.78 -16.48 -21.02
C ARG A 111 -11.79 -15.38 -20.74
N LYS A 112 -11.30 -14.13 -20.61
CA LYS A 112 -12.16 -12.97 -20.39
C LYS A 112 -13.11 -12.73 -21.57
N LEU A 113 -12.57 -12.72 -22.80
CA LEU A 113 -13.32 -12.54 -24.03
C LEU A 113 -14.30 -13.71 -24.26
N GLU A 114 -13.86 -14.94 -24.05
CA GLU A 114 -14.71 -16.11 -24.18
C GLU A 114 -15.92 -16.06 -23.23
N SER A 115 -15.72 -15.61 -21.99
CA SER A 115 -16.82 -15.38 -21.04
C SER A 115 -17.83 -14.35 -21.58
N VAL A 116 -17.37 -13.26 -22.21
CA VAL A 116 -18.25 -12.25 -22.79
C VAL A 116 -19.01 -12.82 -24.00
N PHE A 117 -18.35 -13.60 -24.85
CA PHE A 117 -19.00 -14.26 -26.00
C PHE A 117 -20.04 -15.30 -25.59
N GLN A 118 -19.81 -16.02 -24.50
CA GLN A 118 -20.73 -17.07 -24.02
C GLN A 118 -21.91 -16.49 -23.24
N LEU A 119 -21.66 -15.53 -22.35
CA LEU A 119 -22.68 -14.99 -21.46
C LEU A 119 -23.44 -13.79 -22.04
N GLY A 120 -22.93 -13.16 -23.09
CA GLY A 120 -23.50 -11.94 -23.65
C GLY A 120 -23.55 -10.76 -22.67
N SER A 121 -22.71 -10.78 -21.66
CA SER A 121 -22.67 -9.75 -20.60
C SER A 121 -21.35 -9.00 -20.59
N PHE A 122 -21.37 -7.79 -20.04
CA PHE A 122 -20.16 -6.96 -19.88
C PHE A 122 -19.18 -7.63 -18.93
N ALA A 123 -17.90 -7.44 -19.20
CA ALA A 123 -16.83 -7.77 -18.26
C ALA A 123 -15.93 -6.55 -18.05
N PHE A 124 -15.29 -6.48 -16.88
CA PHE A 124 -14.46 -5.36 -16.49
C PHE A 124 -13.11 -5.85 -15.96
N SER A 125 -12.08 -5.04 -16.09
CA SER A 125 -10.81 -5.21 -15.40
C SER A 125 -10.34 -3.84 -14.94
N SER A 126 -10.13 -3.68 -13.64
CA SER A 126 -9.58 -2.45 -13.09
C SER A 126 -8.05 -2.52 -13.01
N TRP A 127 -7.41 -1.37 -12.98
CA TRP A 127 -5.97 -1.22 -12.79
C TRP A 127 -5.48 -1.86 -11.47
N GLU A 128 -6.34 -1.94 -10.44
CA GLU A 128 -6.02 -2.60 -9.16
C GLU A 128 -5.80 -4.11 -9.33
N GLN A 129 -6.61 -4.74 -10.21
CA GLN A 129 -6.50 -6.17 -10.50
C GLN A 129 -5.37 -6.46 -11.50
N ARG A 130 -5.25 -5.60 -12.50
CA ARG A 130 -4.24 -5.66 -13.56
C ARG A 130 -3.87 -4.23 -13.97
N PRO A 131 -2.67 -3.76 -13.65
CA PRO A 131 -2.27 -2.38 -13.88
C PRO A 131 -2.45 -1.89 -15.32
N TYR A 132 -2.22 -2.75 -16.31
CA TYR A 132 -2.42 -2.46 -17.72
C TYR A 132 -2.72 -3.74 -18.52
N LEU A 133 -3.39 -3.58 -19.65
CA LEU A 133 -3.53 -4.60 -20.69
C LEU A 133 -2.41 -4.45 -21.71
N PHE A 134 -2.19 -3.24 -22.21
CA PHE A 134 -1.08 -2.89 -23.08
C PHE A 134 -0.04 -2.05 -22.33
N ARG A 135 1.23 -2.26 -22.63
CA ARG A 135 2.32 -1.44 -22.07
C ARG A 135 2.43 -0.11 -22.83
N PHE A 136 1.44 0.75 -22.63
CA PHE A 136 1.47 2.09 -23.20
C PHE A 136 2.30 3.02 -22.32
N GLU A 137 3.14 3.84 -22.94
CA GLU A 137 3.78 4.95 -22.28
C GLU A 137 2.72 6.03 -21.98
N HIS A 138 2.87 6.74 -20.89
CA HIS A 138 1.99 7.86 -20.56
C HIS A 138 2.55 9.17 -21.12
N ASP A 139 1.69 10.02 -21.69
CA ASP A 139 2.06 11.27 -22.37
C ASP A 139 2.42 12.42 -21.42
N ARG A 140 2.32 12.22 -20.12
CA ARG A 140 2.52 13.26 -19.11
C ARG A 140 3.68 12.92 -18.20
N PRO A 141 4.49 13.94 -17.77
CA PRO A 141 5.48 13.74 -16.74
C PRO A 141 4.76 13.46 -15.41
N ILE A 142 4.45 12.19 -15.15
CA ILE A 142 3.83 11.76 -13.90
C ILE A 142 4.96 11.42 -12.94
N THR A 143 5.06 12.16 -11.85
CA THR A 143 6.08 12.01 -10.82
C THR A 143 5.77 10.87 -9.83
N GLY A 144 4.80 10.01 -10.12
CA GLY A 144 4.25 9.02 -9.19
C GLY A 144 4.88 7.60 -9.25
N GLY A 145 6.03 7.41 -9.91
CA GLY A 145 6.72 6.10 -9.91
C GLY A 145 5.98 4.98 -10.64
N VAL A 146 5.20 5.32 -11.67
CA VAL A 146 4.52 4.37 -12.58
C VAL A 146 5.21 4.42 -13.94
N ASP A 147 5.68 3.26 -14.42
CA ASP A 147 6.42 3.17 -15.69
C ASP A 147 5.49 3.17 -16.91
N TYR A 148 4.25 2.69 -16.75
CA TYR A 148 3.28 2.55 -17.84
C TYR A 148 1.91 3.10 -17.43
N MET A 149 1.13 3.51 -18.45
CA MET A 149 -0.26 3.93 -18.31
C MET A 149 -1.07 2.90 -17.53
N GLN A 150 -1.69 3.32 -16.45
CA GLN A 150 -2.63 2.47 -15.69
C GLN A 150 -3.97 2.45 -16.42
N GLN A 151 -4.55 1.26 -16.58
CA GLN A 151 -5.67 1.06 -17.49
C GLN A 151 -6.86 0.39 -16.82
N ASP A 152 -8.03 0.97 -17.01
CA ASP A 152 -9.30 0.28 -16.81
C ASP A 152 -9.82 -0.21 -18.15
N CYS A 153 -10.22 -1.47 -18.20
CA CYS A 153 -10.71 -2.11 -19.42
C CYS A 153 -12.16 -2.54 -19.25
N THR A 154 -13.01 -2.19 -20.23
CA THR A 154 -14.39 -2.69 -20.34
C THR A 154 -14.51 -3.54 -21.58
N PHE A 155 -15.10 -4.72 -21.44
CA PHE A 155 -15.38 -5.67 -22.52
C PHE A 155 -16.88 -5.72 -22.75
N MET A 156 -17.33 -5.24 -23.89
CA MET A 156 -18.73 -5.03 -24.23
C MET A 156 -19.15 -5.94 -25.38
N PRO A 157 -20.15 -6.82 -25.19
CA PRO A 157 -20.65 -7.65 -26.28
C PRO A 157 -21.36 -6.81 -27.32
N LEU A 158 -21.01 -7.00 -28.59
CA LEU A 158 -21.74 -6.46 -29.74
C LEU A 158 -22.63 -7.56 -30.31
N THR A 159 -23.94 -7.38 -30.18
CA THR A 159 -24.92 -8.41 -30.54
C THR A 159 -25.67 -8.09 -31.85
N ARG A 160 -25.95 -9.12 -32.64
CA ARG A 160 -26.96 -9.06 -33.70
C ARG A 160 -28.02 -10.11 -33.41
N GLY A 161 -29.20 -9.65 -33.06
CA GLY A 161 -30.25 -10.53 -32.57
C GLY A 161 -29.92 -11.10 -31.18
N ARG A 162 -29.75 -12.43 -31.10
CA ARG A 162 -29.39 -13.13 -29.84
C ARG A 162 -27.90 -13.50 -29.75
N ASP A 163 -27.16 -13.38 -30.84
CA ASP A 163 -25.78 -13.83 -30.91
C ASP A 163 -24.79 -12.68 -30.71
N VAL A 164 -23.75 -12.93 -29.95
CA VAL A 164 -22.61 -11.99 -29.81
C VAL A 164 -21.70 -12.21 -31.03
N GLU A 165 -21.64 -11.22 -31.93
CA GLU A 165 -20.80 -11.27 -33.14
C GLU A 165 -19.38 -10.83 -32.85
N ALA A 166 -19.21 -9.83 -31.99
CA ALA A 166 -17.93 -9.24 -31.67
C ALA A 166 -17.90 -8.72 -30.22
N VAL A 167 -16.72 -8.40 -29.72
CA VAL A 167 -16.53 -7.72 -28.44
C VAL A 167 -15.82 -6.41 -28.67
N CYS A 168 -16.43 -5.32 -28.24
CA CYS A 168 -15.78 -4.02 -28.16
C CYS A 168 -15.04 -3.92 -26.83
N VAL A 169 -13.76 -3.61 -26.89
CA VAL A 169 -12.92 -3.38 -25.71
C VAL A 169 -12.56 -1.90 -25.64
N THR A 170 -12.84 -1.27 -24.51
CA THR A 170 -12.41 0.09 -24.24
C THR A 170 -11.27 0.09 -23.19
N ILE A 171 -10.33 1.00 -23.35
CA ILE A 171 -9.20 1.21 -22.46
C ILE A 171 -9.21 2.68 -22.02
N SER A 172 -9.41 2.91 -20.74
CA SER A 172 -9.35 4.23 -20.14
C SER A 172 -8.02 4.43 -19.42
N ASP A 173 -7.36 5.56 -19.67
CA ASP A 173 -6.20 5.98 -18.90
C ASP A 173 -6.65 6.47 -17.52
N VAL A 174 -6.31 5.70 -16.51
CA VAL A 174 -6.58 6.01 -15.09
C VAL A 174 -5.30 6.28 -14.29
N THR A 175 -4.19 6.55 -14.98
CA THR A 175 -2.88 6.74 -14.36
C THR A 175 -2.90 7.85 -13.31
N HIS A 176 -3.53 8.98 -13.62
CA HIS A 176 -3.65 10.08 -12.65
C HIS A 176 -4.48 9.69 -11.42
N VAL A 177 -5.58 8.96 -11.62
CA VAL A 177 -6.44 8.48 -10.52
C VAL A 177 -5.68 7.50 -9.64
N SER A 178 -4.94 6.56 -10.23
CA SER A 178 -4.16 5.55 -9.50
C SER A 178 -3.04 6.19 -8.66
N VAL A 179 -2.35 7.18 -9.20
CA VAL A 179 -1.30 7.92 -8.47
C VAL A 179 -1.91 8.70 -7.30
N MET A 180 -2.97 9.47 -7.54
CA MET A 180 -3.66 10.22 -6.50
C MET A 180 -4.22 9.32 -5.39
N GLN A 181 -4.74 8.15 -5.74
CA GLN A 181 -5.23 7.19 -4.76
C GLN A 181 -4.09 6.66 -3.87
N ARG A 182 -2.95 6.29 -4.46
CA ARG A 182 -1.76 5.85 -3.70
C ARG A 182 -1.25 6.95 -2.77
N GLU A 183 -1.09 8.16 -3.27
CA GLU A 183 -0.65 9.30 -2.46
C GLU A 183 -1.61 9.56 -1.29
N ARG A 184 -2.91 9.46 -1.52
CA ARG A 184 -3.93 9.57 -0.47
C ARG A 184 -3.81 8.46 0.57
N GLU A 185 -3.65 7.22 0.14
CA GLU A 185 -3.49 6.06 1.03
C GLU A 185 -2.23 6.19 1.90
N GLU A 186 -1.10 6.60 1.30
CA GLU A 186 0.14 6.88 2.02
C GLU A 186 -0.01 8.03 3.02
N ALA A 187 -0.67 9.12 2.61
CA ALA A 187 -0.93 10.25 3.50
C ALA A 187 -1.83 9.85 4.68
N VAL A 188 -2.88 9.07 4.44
CA VAL A 188 -3.77 8.53 5.48
C VAL A 188 -3.00 7.58 6.41
N ALA A 189 -2.14 6.72 5.87
CA ALA A 189 -1.32 5.82 6.68
C ALA A 189 -0.36 6.60 7.59
N LYS A 190 0.33 7.62 7.05
CA LYS A 190 1.20 8.52 7.83
C LYS A 190 0.44 9.28 8.91
N LEU A 191 -0.75 9.80 8.57
CA LEU A 191 -1.60 10.50 9.56
C LEU A 191 -2.05 9.55 10.67
N ARG A 192 -2.43 8.31 10.35
CA ARG A 192 -2.78 7.29 11.35
C ARG A 192 -1.59 6.93 12.23
N GLU A 193 -0.42 6.77 11.65
CA GLU A 193 0.80 6.51 12.41
C GLU A 193 1.09 7.63 13.39
N HIS A 194 1.11 8.88 12.95
CA HIS A 194 1.30 10.05 13.83
C HIS A 194 0.21 10.17 14.88
N ALA A 195 -1.05 9.90 14.53
CA ALA A 195 -2.18 9.97 15.46
C ALA A 195 -2.15 8.88 16.55
N ASN A 196 -1.38 7.79 16.34
CA ASN A 196 -1.29 6.64 17.24
C ASN A 196 -0.01 6.64 18.08
N ARG A 197 0.94 7.53 17.80
CA ARG A 197 2.20 7.63 18.54
C ARG A 197 2.22 8.81 19.51
N ASP A 198 3.00 8.68 20.57
CA ASP A 198 3.37 9.78 21.45
C ASP A 198 4.46 10.63 20.78
N GLY A 199 4.23 11.93 20.70
CA GLY A 199 5.11 12.85 19.97
C GLY A 199 6.51 13.01 20.56
N LEU A 200 6.71 12.70 21.85
CA LEU A 200 8.01 12.78 22.50
C LEU A 200 8.81 11.49 22.37
N THR A 201 8.17 10.36 22.62
CA THR A 201 8.83 9.06 22.79
C THR A 201 8.73 8.17 21.56
N GLY A 202 7.81 8.47 20.62
CA GLY A 202 7.61 7.69 19.40
C GLY A 202 6.92 6.33 19.60
N ILE A 203 6.67 5.90 20.84
CA ILE A 203 5.90 4.68 21.13
C ILE A 203 4.40 4.94 21.00
N ALA A 204 3.56 3.91 21.20
CA ALA A 204 2.10 4.11 21.16
C ALA A 204 1.67 5.18 22.18
N ASN A 205 0.71 6.03 21.76
CA ASN A 205 0.07 6.94 22.70
C ASN A 205 -1.05 6.23 23.48
N ARG A 206 -1.56 6.86 24.52
CA ARG A 206 -2.62 6.33 25.37
C ARG A 206 -3.83 5.85 24.58
N ARG A 207 -4.31 6.65 23.63
CA ARG A 207 -5.50 6.32 22.84
C ARG A 207 -5.31 5.03 22.03
N PHE A 208 -4.16 4.86 21.39
CA PHE A 208 -3.85 3.63 20.65
C PHE A 208 -3.71 2.42 21.57
N PHE A 209 -3.06 2.60 22.73
CA PHE A 209 -2.94 1.55 23.73
C PHE A 209 -4.32 1.07 24.21
N GLU A 210 -5.22 1.99 24.57
CA GLU A 210 -6.58 1.68 25.03
C GLU A 210 -7.40 0.96 23.95
N ALA A 211 -7.28 1.38 22.70
CA ALA A 211 -7.94 0.69 21.58
C ALA A 211 -7.42 -0.75 21.40
N ARG A 212 -6.09 -0.95 21.44
CA ARG A 212 -5.48 -2.29 21.35
C ARG A 212 -5.84 -3.16 22.55
N LEU A 213 -5.89 -2.61 23.73
CA LEU A 213 -6.35 -3.32 24.93
C LEU A 213 -7.79 -3.81 24.75
N GLY A 214 -8.69 -2.97 24.23
CA GLY A 214 -10.07 -3.36 23.94
C GLY A 214 -10.16 -4.51 22.94
N ASP A 215 -9.39 -4.46 21.85
CA ASP A 215 -9.34 -5.52 20.84
C ASP A 215 -8.84 -6.85 21.42
N GLU A 216 -7.72 -6.83 22.17
CA GLU A 216 -7.14 -8.03 22.75
C GLU A 216 -8.01 -8.58 23.91
N PHE A 217 -8.68 -7.70 24.67
CA PHE A 217 -9.62 -8.12 25.69
C PHE A 217 -10.86 -8.82 25.09
N ALA A 218 -11.43 -8.28 24.01
CA ALA A 218 -12.53 -8.92 23.28
C ALA A 218 -12.11 -10.28 22.68
N ARG A 219 -10.87 -10.38 22.20
CA ARG A 219 -10.29 -11.64 21.73
C ARG A 219 -10.14 -12.64 22.87
N TRP A 220 -9.60 -12.21 24.01
CA TRP A 220 -9.46 -13.01 25.22
C TRP A 220 -10.82 -13.52 25.72
N GLN A 221 -11.84 -12.65 25.76
CA GLN A 221 -13.20 -13.07 26.15
C GLN A 221 -13.77 -14.17 25.24
N ARG A 222 -13.46 -14.13 23.94
CA ARG A 222 -13.99 -15.08 22.95
C ARG A 222 -13.26 -16.41 22.95
N TYR A 223 -11.94 -16.37 23.06
CA TYR A 223 -11.10 -17.55 22.84
C TYR A 223 -10.43 -18.07 24.12
N GLY A 224 -10.49 -17.33 25.19
CA GLY A 224 -9.74 -17.66 26.43
C GLY A 224 -8.24 -17.42 26.30
N GLY A 225 -7.50 -18.03 27.20
CA GLY A 225 -6.06 -17.87 27.28
C GLY A 225 -5.64 -16.86 28.35
N ASP A 226 -4.42 -16.31 28.19
CA ASP A 226 -3.86 -15.36 29.14
C ASP A 226 -3.75 -13.96 28.49
N LEU A 227 -4.04 -12.92 29.26
CA LEU A 227 -3.90 -11.54 28.87
C LEU A 227 -3.45 -10.74 30.08
N SER A 228 -2.28 -10.14 30.02
CA SER A 228 -1.74 -9.34 31.12
C SER A 228 -1.48 -7.89 30.71
N VAL A 229 -1.58 -7.01 31.70
CA VAL A 229 -1.22 -5.59 31.59
C VAL A 229 -0.21 -5.24 32.67
N LEU A 230 0.83 -4.51 32.28
CA LEU A 230 1.76 -3.86 33.21
C LEU A 230 1.58 -2.35 33.08
N LEU A 231 1.47 -1.68 34.21
CA LEU A 231 1.60 -0.23 34.31
C LEU A 231 2.88 0.08 35.06
N PHE A 232 3.62 1.07 34.64
CA PHE A 232 4.82 1.52 35.33
C PHE A 232 5.01 3.02 35.24
N ASP A 233 5.71 3.55 36.21
CA ASP A 233 5.91 4.98 36.41
C ASP A 233 7.35 5.22 36.84
N LEU A 234 7.94 6.30 36.33
CA LEU A 234 9.32 6.67 36.65
C LEU A 234 9.40 7.28 38.04
N ASP A 235 10.14 6.63 38.92
CA ASP A 235 10.27 7.04 40.30
C ASP A 235 10.89 8.43 40.38
N HIS A 236 10.23 9.32 41.20
CA HIS A 236 10.71 10.68 41.45
C HIS A 236 10.92 11.55 40.19
N PHE A 237 10.19 11.31 39.11
CA PHE A 237 10.35 12.03 37.85
C PHE A 237 10.18 13.55 38.00
N LYS A 238 9.25 13.98 38.82
CA LYS A 238 9.09 15.41 39.16
C LYS A 238 10.40 16.00 39.74
N THR A 239 11.08 15.28 40.61
CA THR A 239 12.34 15.73 41.22
C THR A 239 13.45 15.83 40.15
N ILE A 240 13.44 14.96 39.13
CA ILE A 240 14.34 15.02 37.98
C ILE A 240 14.10 16.33 37.21
N ASN A 241 12.84 16.63 36.89
CA ASN A 241 12.48 17.88 36.19
C ASN A 241 12.85 19.13 37.04
N ASP A 242 12.55 19.12 38.33
CA ASP A 242 12.83 20.26 39.24
C ASP A 242 14.35 20.51 39.39
N ARG A 243 15.17 19.45 39.32
CA ARG A 243 16.62 19.53 39.54
C ARG A 243 17.39 19.78 38.25
N PHE A 244 17.02 19.15 37.15
CA PHE A 244 17.79 19.11 35.90
C PHE A 244 17.08 19.78 34.73
N GLY A 245 15.86 20.27 34.93
CA GLY A 245 15.03 20.92 33.91
C GLY A 245 14.22 19.95 33.05
N HIS A 246 13.23 20.47 32.34
CA HIS A 246 12.32 19.69 31.51
C HIS A 246 13.03 18.98 30.33
N ALA A 247 14.08 19.58 29.78
CA ALA A 247 14.86 18.96 28.71
C ALA A 247 15.51 17.63 29.16
N ALA A 248 16.01 17.58 30.39
CA ALA A 248 16.55 16.37 30.99
C ALA A 248 15.45 15.33 31.25
N GLY A 249 14.28 15.77 31.73
CA GLY A 249 13.11 14.89 31.85
C GLY A 249 12.66 14.29 30.53
N ASP A 250 12.63 15.08 29.47
CA ASP A 250 12.33 14.63 28.11
C ASP A 250 13.35 13.60 27.59
N ALA A 251 14.65 13.80 27.88
CA ALA A 251 15.70 12.83 27.56
C ALA A 251 15.49 11.51 28.30
N VAL A 252 15.15 11.58 29.59
CA VAL A 252 14.81 10.40 30.40
C VAL A 252 13.61 9.64 29.84
N LEU A 253 12.54 10.32 29.44
CA LEU A 253 11.37 9.69 28.83
C LEU A 253 11.71 9.01 27.51
N ARG A 254 12.49 9.66 26.64
CA ARG A 254 12.92 9.07 25.34
C ARG A 254 13.79 7.84 25.55
N GLU A 255 14.75 7.93 26.46
CA GLU A 255 15.66 6.81 26.73
C GLU A 255 14.95 5.64 27.40
N THR A 256 14.01 5.90 28.33
CA THR A 256 13.12 4.88 28.90
C THR A 256 12.35 4.15 27.81
N ALA A 257 11.72 4.90 26.93
CA ALA A 257 10.98 4.32 25.80
C ALA A 257 11.88 3.46 24.92
N ARG A 258 13.08 3.91 24.59
CA ARG A 258 14.06 3.17 23.77
C ARG A 258 14.50 1.87 24.45
N ARG A 259 14.84 1.90 25.74
CA ARG A 259 15.26 0.73 26.51
C ARG A 259 14.16 -0.32 26.59
N VAL A 260 12.95 0.09 26.95
CA VAL A 260 11.81 -0.81 27.06
C VAL A 260 11.41 -1.39 25.69
N ALA A 261 11.38 -0.57 24.65
CA ALA A 261 11.08 -1.05 23.28
C ALA A 261 12.04 -2.14 22.79
N SER A 262 13.30 -2.17 23.29
CA SER A 262 14.28 -3.19 22.88
C SER A 262 14.02 -4.59 23.49
N ILE A 263 13.17 -4.68 24.51
CA ILE A 263 12.86 -5.95 25.20
C ILE A 263 11.43 -6.43 24.95
N VAL A 264 10.58 -5.59 24.36
CA VAL A 264 9.17 -5.88 24.04
C VAL A 264 9.09 -6.67 22.74
N ARG A 265 8.21 -7.67 22.69
CA ARG A 265 7.99 -8.51 21.50
C ARG A 265 7.09 -7.80 20.49
N GLY A 266 7.14 -8.23 19.23
CA GLY A 266 6.31 -7.60 18.17
C GLY A 266 4.79 -7.73 18.37
N GLN A 267 4.33 -8.69 19.16
CA GLN A 267 2.92 -8.89 19.50
C GLN A 267 2.45 -8.07 20.70
N ASP A 268 3.40 -7.61 21.52
CA ASP A 268 3.10 -6.80 22.69
C ASP A 268 2.83 -5.35 22.25
N THR A 269 2.05 -4.60 23.04
CA THR A 269 1.83 -3.18 22.79
C THR A 269 2.44 -2.37 23.91
N PHE A 270 3.41 -1.52 23.58
CA PHE A 270 4.05 -0.62 24.51
C PHE A 270 3.62 0.83 24.23
N GLY A 271 3.08 1.51 25.25
CA GLY A 271 2.55 2.85 25.11
C GLY A 271 2.87 3.76 26.28
N ARG A 272 2.85 5.08 26.02
CA ARG A 272 2.90 6.11 27.03
C ARG A 272 1.48 6.41 27.48
N PHE A 273 1.18 6.16 28.76
CA PHE A 273 -0.17 6.23 29.32
C PHE A 273 -0.47 7.59 29.97
N GLY A 274 0.54 8.24 30.50
CA GLY A 274 0.48 9.58 31.11
C GLY A 274 1.77 10.36 30.92
N GLY A 275 2.00 11.37 31.76
CA GLY A 275 3.22 12.19 31.69
C GLY A 275 4.51 11.38 31.82
N GLU A 276 4.61 10.63 32.92
CA GLU A 276 5.73 9.75 33.28
C GLU A 276 5.31 8.29 33.40
N GLU A 277 4.06 8.00 32.99
CA GLU A 277 3.43 6.69 33.09
C GLU A 277 3.46 5.96 31.74
N PHE A 278 3.77 4.69 31.77
CA PHE A 278 3.84 3.81 30.63
C PHE A 278 3.02 2.55 30.87
N ALA A 279 2.61 1.90 29.78
CA ALA A 279 1.83 0.68 29.83
C ALA A 279 2.35 -0.37 28.85
N LEU A 280 2.30 -1.63 29.24
CA LEU A 280 2.56 -2.78 28.40
C LEU A 280 1.36 -3.71 28.39
N LEU A 281 0.88 -4.04 27.23
CA LEU A 281 -0.14 -5.06 26.99
C LEU A 281 0.56 -6.31 26.47
N LEU A 282 0.33 -7.43 27.13
CA LEU A 282 1.01 -8.70 26.92
C LEU A 282 -0.02 -9.80 26.58
N PRO A 283 -0.38 -9.97 25.31
CA PRO A 283 -1.25 -11.06 24.88
C PRO A 283 -0.58 -12.43 25.09
N CYS A 284 -1.41 -13.45 25.37
CA CYS A 284 -0.96 -14.83 25.61
C CYS A 284 0.15 -14.94 26.65
N THR A 285 0.04 -14.14 27.74
CA THR A 285 1.05 -14.05 28.78
C THR A 285 0.35 -14.10 30.15
N ASN A 286 0.66 -15.08 30.97
CA ASN A 286 0.12 -15.22 32.31
C ASN A 286 0.80 -14.25 33.30
N LEU A 287 0.27 -14.17 34.54
CA LEU A 287 0.76 -13.22 35.54
C LEU A 287 2.24 -13.44 35.87
N ASP A 288 2.68 -14.67 36.05
CA ASP A 288 4.07 -14.97 36.41
C ASP A 288 5.04 -14.59 35.31
N GLU A 289 4.65 -14.83 34.05
CA GLU A 289 5.41 -14.41 32.89
C GLU A 289 5.44 -12.89 32.74
N ALA A 290 4.28 -12.22 32.96
CA ALA A 290 4.18 -10.78 32.95
C ALA A 290 5.08 -10.14 34.03
N MET A 291 5.14 -10.74 35.23
CA MET A 291 6.03 -10.24 36.31
C MET A 291 7.51 -10.41 35.94
N ARG A 292 7.88 -11.47 35.21
CA ARG A 292 9.27 -11.60 34.67
C ARG A 292 9.57 -10.51 33.63
N VAL A 293 8.58 -10.10 32.84
CA VAL A 293 8.72 -8.94 31.93
C VAL A 293 8.83 -7.64 32.74
N ALA A 294 8.02 -7.49 33.79
CA ALA A 294 8.07 -6.31 34.67
C ALA A 294 9.47 -6.11 35.29
N ASP A 295 10.09 -7.18 35.78
CA ASP A 295 11.45 -7.11 36.32
C ASP A 295 12.48 -6.74 35.23
N LYS A 296 12.37 -7.32 34.03
CA LYS A 296 13.25 -6.92 32.90
C LYS A 296 13.07 -5.46 32.52
N VAL A 297 11.84 -4.92 32.53
CA VAL A 297 11.56 -3.52 32.28
C VAL A 297 12.25 -2.65 33.33
N ARG A 298 12.05 -2.96 34.59
CA ARG A 298 12.66 -2.24 35.72
C ARG A 298 14.18 -2.26 35.63
N ASP A 299 14.77 -3.44 35.41
CA ASP A 299 16.23 -3.61 35.31
C ASP A 299 16.78 -2.86 34.09
N ALA A 300 16.11 -2.87 32.94
CA ALA A 300 16.52 -2.14 31.74
C ALA A 300 16.49 -0.62 31.98
N ILE A 301 15.48 -0.11 32.69
CA ILE A 301 15.39 1.31 33.03
C ILE A 301 16.52 1.69 33.98
N GLY A 302 16.75 0.90 35.03
CA GLY A 302 17.76 1.16 36.08
C GLY A 302 19.20 0.78 35.70
N SER A 303 19.44 0.10 34.57
CA SER A 303 20.73 -0.50 34.22
C SER A 303 21.88 0.50 34.13
N LEU A 304 21.61 1.67 33.59
CA LEU A 304 22.58 2.77 33.41
C LEU A 304 21.87 4.11 33.61
N PRO A 305 22.56 5.10 34.18
CA PRO A 305 22.02 6.46 34.18
C PRO A 305 21.75 6.95 32.77
N VAL A 306 20.78 7.84 32.63
CA VAL A 306 20.47 8.49 31.34
C VAL A 306 21.41 9.68 31.16
N ASP A 307 22.06 9.77 30.01
CA ASP A 307 22.80 10.97 29.61
C ASP A 307 21.82 12.02 29.08
N ALA A 308 21.70 13.11 29.83
CA ALA A 308 20.88 14.26 29.48
C ALA A 308 21.79 15.47 29.28
N GLU A 309 22.23 15.69 28.03
CA GLU A 309 23.11 16.81 27.65
C GLU A 309 24.41 16.90 28.51
N GLY A 310 25.04 15.75 28.77
CA GLY A 310 26.26 15.65 29.57
C GLY A 310 26.01 15.54 31.09
N VAL A 311 24.75 15.48 31.52
CA VAL A 311 24.37 15.21 32.91
C VAL A 311 23.90 13.77 33.05
N SER A 312 24.54 13.01 33.94
CA SER A 312 24.20 11.62 34.24
C SER A 312 23.04 11.54 35.24
N VAL A 313 21.85 11.13 34.80
CA VAL A 313 20.63 11.08 35.59
C VAL A 313 20.27 9.62 35.92
N PRO A 314 20.37 9.19 37.21
CA PRO A 314 19.88 7.87 37.61
C PRO A 314 18.36 7.85 37.62
N VAL A 315 17.79 6.76 37.09
CA VAL A 315 16.34 6.58 36.97
C VAL A 315 15.97 5.19 37.41
N THR A 316 14.90 5.05 38.20
CA THR A 316 14.26 3.78 38.52
C THR A 316 12.78 3.83 38.17
N ALA A 317 12.12 2.70 38.19
CA ALA A 317 10.69 2.60 37.89
C ALA A 317 10.00 1.64 38.87
N SER A 318 8.79 2.00 39.24
CA SER A 318 7.87 1.09 39.93
C SER A 318 6.92 0.47 38.92
N VAL A 319 6.67 -0.83 39.01
CA VAL A 319 5.83 -1.58 38.05
C VAL A 319 4.71 -2.30 38.77
N GLY A 320 3.47 -2.16 38.30
CA GLY A 320 2.32 -2.94 38.70
C GLY A 320 1.84 -3.85 37.58
N GLY A 321 1.52 -5.11 37.90
CA GLY A 321 1.05 -6.07 36.89
C GLY A 321 -0.26 -6.74 37.29
N ALA A 322 -1.14 -6.95 36.33
CA ALA A 322 -2.39 -7.71 36.50
C ALA A 322 -2.62 -8.63 35.28
N CYS A 323 -3.35 -9.72 35.53
CA CYS A 323 -3.76 -10.67 34.46
C CYS A 323 -5.29 -10.78 34.48
N ALA A 324 -5.88 -10.86 33.27
CA ALA A 324 -7.32 -10.99 33.09
C ALA A 324 -7.84 -12.28 33.77
N LYS A 325 -8.90 -12.14 34.56
CA LYS A 325 -9.52 -13.23 35.30
C LYS A 325 -10.88 -13.57 34.71
N ALA A 326 -11.25 -14.83 34.73
CA ALA A 326 -12.58 -15.27 34.28
C ALA A 326 -13.68 -14.47 35.00
N GLY A 327 -14.63 -13.94 34.24
CA GLY A 327 -15.70 -13.10 34.75
C GLY A 327 -15.43 -11.58 34.71
N ALA A 328 -14.25 -11.13 34.27
CA ALA A 328 -14.01 -9.72 34.02
C ALA A 328 -14.93 -9.22 32.87
N LEU A 329 -15.72 -8.18 33.19
CA LEU A 329 -16.71 -7.65 32.25
C LEU A 329 -16.12 -6.62 31.29
N THR A 330 -15.12 -5.86 31.71
CA THR A 330 -14.49 -4.78 30.94
C THR A 330 -12.96 -4.80 31.10
N CYS A 331 -12.25 -4.28 30.13
CA CYS A 331 -10.79 -4.13 30.19
C CYS A 331 -10.33 -3.12 31.24
N ASP A 332 -11.20 -2.19 31.66
CA ASP A 332 -10.89 -1.20 32.69
C ASP A 332 -10.58 -1.86 34.05
N VAL A 333 -11.21 -3.01 34.34
CA VAL A 333 -10.92 -3.77 35.57
C VAL A 333 -9.46 -4.18 35.60
N LEU A 334 -8.94 -4.67 34.46
CA LEU A 334 -7.54 -5.11 34.34
C LEU A 334 -6.55 -3.94 34.51
N VAL A 335 -6.88 -2.78 33.94
CA VAL A 335 -6.08 -1.56 34.12
C VAL A 335 -6.08 -1.10 35.55
N ASN A 336 -7.26 -1.06 36.21
CA ASN A 336 -7.40 -0.65 37.60
C ASN A 336 -6.66 -1.60 38.58
N GLU A 337 -6.66 -2.89 38.30
CA GLU A 337 -5.91 -3.89 39.06
C GLU A 337 -4.39 -3.66 38.95
N ALA A 338 -3.90 -3.39 37.71
CA ALA A 338 -2.50 -3.05 37.49
C ALA A 338 -2.10 -1.73 38.19
N ASP A 339 -2.97 -0.72 38.17
CA ASP A 339 -2.73 0.54 38.84
C ASP A 339 -2.68 0.38 40.39
N ALA A 340 -3.59 -0.41 40.94
CA ALA A 340 -3.56 -0.74 42.39
C ALA A 340 -2.25 -1.46 42.76
N ALA A 341 -1.73 -2.32 41.90
CA ALA A 341 -0.43 -2.98 42.09
C ALA A 341 0.74 -1.98 41.97
N LEU A 342 0.70 -1.07 41.02
CA LEU A 342 1.69 0.01 40.87
C LEU A 342 1.71 0.93 42.11
N TYR A 343 0.55 1.31 42.58
CA TYR A 343 0.44 2.10 43.82
C TYR A 343 1.07 1.37 45.02
N ARG A 344 0.88 0.05 45.13
CA ARG A 344 1.54 -0.76 46.19
C ARG A 344 3.06 -0.76 46.00
N ALA A 345 3.57 -0.90 44.77
CA ALA A 345 5.00 -0.84 44.49
C ALA A 345 5.60 0.50 44.97
N LYS A 346 4.97 1.62 44.64
CA LYS A 346 5.40 2.96 45.11
C LYS A 346 5.39 3.08 46.64
N ARG A 347 4.37 2.53 47.31
CA ARG A 347 4.28 2.57 48.80
C ARG A 347 5.31 1.67 49.51
N LEU A 348 5.66 0.55 48.91
CA LEU A 348 6.63 -0.38 49.49
C LEU A 348 8.10 0.07 49.34
N GLY A 349 8.34 1.26 48.78
CA GLY A 349 9.68 1.86 48.70
C GLY A 349 10.21 1.99 47.28
N ARG A 350 9.33 1.89 46.26
CA ARG A 350 9.66 2.06 44.84
C ARG A 350 10.67 1.02 44.28
N ASP A 351 11.15 1.25 43.07
CA ASP A 351 12.13 0.38 42.36
C ASP A 351 11.81 -1.11 42.51
N ARG A 352 10.58 -1.48 42.22
CA ARG A 352 10.09 -2.85 42.34
C ARG A 352 8.89 -3.13 41.45
N SER A 353 8.70 -4.44 41.19
CA SER A 353 7.53 -4.96 40.53
C SER A 353 6.58 -5.61 41.51
N VAL A 354 5.28 -5.35 41.42
CA VAL A 354 4.24 -5.92 42.29
C VAL A 354 3.10 -6.48 41.42
N ALA A 355 2.68 -7.69 41.70
CA ALA A 355 1.51 -8.32 41.06
C ALA A 355 0.23 -7.93 41.81
N TYR A 356 -0.87 -7.76 41.09
CA TYR A 356 -2.20 -7.74 41.69
C TYR A 356 -2.64 -9.19 41.97
N ALA A 357 -2.79 -9.48 43.23
CA ALA A 357 -3.16 -10.81 43.71
C ALA A 357 -4.67 -10.91 43.99
#